data_f5055872e35ad9bd15b3a9082a619702
#
_entry.id   f5055872e35ad9bd15b3a9082a619702
#
_cell.length_a   1.000
_cell.length_b   1.000
_cell.length_c   1.000
_cell.angle_alpha   90.00
_cell.angle_beta   90.00
_cell.angle_gamma   90.00
#
_symmetry.space_group_name_H-M   'P 1'
#
loop_
_entity.id
_entity.type
_entity.pdbx_description
1 polymer ?
#
loop_
_entity_poly.entity_id
_entity_poly.type
_entity_poly.pdbx_seq_one_letter_code
_entity_poly.pdbx_strand_id
1 'polypeptide(L)'
;TGRLAVSKEKAAEYLALYEKKNAVARVRLLKALCKTDENGLDTAVLKEQYQITTQTIQALEKQNVITVETQELYRNPVRETAPGQERLILNEAQQKAVTQFCTQYDAGERKPWLLYGVTGSGKTLCYIEMIQHVTAQGKQAIVLIPEIALTFQTVQRFYRRFGSQVSVLHSRMSKGERYDQFLRAMRGEISIMIGPRSALFTPFTNLGLIIMDEEHEGAYKSEQAPRYHARETAVHIAKMCGAGVVFGSATPSVEAFYRAKKNEYTLLELPRRASGTLPAVYTVDLREELKCGNRSVFSRRLQELIQRRLAAKEQII
;
A
#
# COMPACT_ATOMS: atom_id res chain seq x y z
N THR A 1 21.11 -14.65 10.32
CA THR A 1 22.42 -14.85 9.66
C THR A 1 23.42 -15.32 10.70
N GLY A 2 24.16 -16.41 10.43
CA GLY A 2 25.25 -16.90 11.29
C GLY A 2 26.60 -16.40 10.76
N ARG A 3 27.44 -15.88 11.64
CA ARG A 3 28.80 -15.40 11.34
C ARG A 3 29.82 -16.01 12.28
N LEU A 4 31.10 -16.02 11.89
CA LEU A 4 32.19 -16.36 12.81
C LEU A 4 32.34 -15.24 13.85
N ALA A 5 32.34 -15.59 15.13
CA ALA A 5 32.62 -14.67 16.24
C ALA A 5 34.13 -14.62 16.56
N VAL A 6 34.92 -15.50 15.95
CA VAL A 6 36.38 -15.64 16.17
C VAL A 6 37.12 -15.41 14.86
N SER A 7 38.44 -15.08 14.95
CA SER A 7 39.27 -14.94 13.77
C SER A 7 39.36 -16.25 12.99
N LYS A 8 39.65 -16.18 11.68
CA LYS A 8 39.79 -17.36 10.81
C LYS A 8 40.85 -18.35 11.34
N GLU A 9 41.91 -17.86 12.01
CA GLU A 9 42.94 -18.65 12.63
C GLU A 9 42.41 -19.48 13.81
N LYS A 10 41.67 -18.85 14.72
CA LYS A 10 41.00 -19.55 15.84
C LYS A 10 39.90 -20.50 15.36
N ALA A 11 39.21 -20.17 14.29
CA ALA A 11 38.23 -21.06 13.69
C ALA A 11 38.88 -22.34 13.12
N ALA A 12 40.11 -22.25 12.61
CA ALA A 12 40.89 -23.40 12.17
C ALA A 12 41.31 -24.30 13.36
N GLU A 13 41.64 -23.74 14.52
CA GLU A 13 41.95 -24.52 15.74
C GLU A 13 40.69 -25.30 16.22
N TYR A 14 39.50 -24.63 16.23
CA TYR A 14 38.24 -25.29 16.55
C TYR A 14 37.88 -26.38 15.54
N LEU A 15 38.18 -26.18 14.25
CA LEU A 15 37.97 -27.17 13.19
C LEU A 15 38.81 -28.43 13.47
N ALA A 16 40.11 -28.30 13.75
CA ALA A 16 40.97 -29.43 14.09
C ALA A 16 40.51 -30.15 15.37
N LEU A 17 40.04 -29.41 16.38
CA LEU A 17 39.49 -29.98 17.61
C LEU A 17 38.22 -30.82 17.37
N TYR A 18 37.28 -30.31 16.53
CA TYR A 18 36.03 -30.99 16.24
C TYR A 18 36.21 -32.15 15.26
N GLU A 19 37.20 -32.12 14.37
CA GLU A 19 37.59 -33.25 13.52
C GLU A 19 38.14 -34.42 14.38
N LYS A 20 38.99 -34.13 15.37
CA LYS A 20 39.45 -35.14 16.35
C LYS A 20 38.32 -35.76 17.18
N LYS A 21 37.24 -34.99 17.45
CA LYS A 21 36.06 -35.43 18.23
C LYS A 21 34.98 -36.05 17.36
N ASN A 22 35.18 -36.26 16.08
CA ASN A 22 34.18 -36.74 15.13
C ASN A 22 32.85 -35.93 15.13
N ALA A 23 32.90 -34.63 15.43
CA ALA A 23 31.75 -33.75 15.50
C ALA A 23 31.34 -33.21 14.12
N VAL A 24 30.91 -34.09 13.22
CA VAL A 24 30.72 -33.85 11.77
C VAL A 24 29.87 -32.61 11.48
N ALA A 25 28.77 -32.38 12.24
CA ALA A 25 27.89 -31.23 12.01
C ALA A 25 28.57 -29.89 12.36
N ARG A 26 29.40 -29.86 13.43
CA ARG A 26 30.17 -28.66 13.83
C ARG A 26 31.27 -28.35 12.82
N VAL A 27 31.95 -29.38 12.30
CA VAL A 27 32.95 -29.24 11.26
C VAL A 27 32.36 -28.68 9.97
N ARG A 28 31.18 -29.20 9.56
CA ARG A 28 30.46 -28.71 8.38
C ARG A 28 30.07 -27.23 8.52
N LEU A 29 29.54 -26.84 9.68
CA LEU A 29 29.13 -25.46 9.95
C LEU A 29 30.32 -24.50 9.88
N LEU A 30 31.44 -24.81 10.56
CA LEU A 30 32.61 -23.96 10.53
C LEU A 30 33.24 -23.88 9.13
N LYS A 31 33.35 -25.01 8.39
CA LYS A 31 33.81 -25.01 7.00
C LYS A 31 32.95 -24.16 6.07
N ALA A 32 31.65 -24.16 6.27
CA ALA A 32 30.74 -23.31 5.50
C ALA A 32 30.98 -21.83 5.80
N LEU A 33 31.06 -21.45 7.08
CA LEU A 33 31.28 -20.07 7.50
C LEU A 33 32.69 -19.55 7.14
N CYS A 34 33.71 -20.39 7.17
CA CYS A 34 35.06 -20.00 6.76
C CYS A 34 35.21 -19.71 5.26
N LYS A 35 34.32 -20.28 4.42
CA LYS A 35 34.29 -20.06 2.98
C LYS A 35 33.54 -18.81 2.55
N THR A 36 32.83 -18.20 3.47
CA THR A 36 31.96 -17.05 3.20
C THR A 36 32.67 -15.76 3.62
N ASP A 37 32.36 -14.67 2.93
CA ASP A 37 32.82 -13.32 3.27
C ASP A 37 32.19 -12.83 4.57
N GLU A 38 32.59 -11.64 5.04
CA GLU A 38 32.17 -11.03 6.32
C GLU A 38 30.66 -10.93 6.53
N ASN A 39 29.85 -11.11 5.48
CA ASN A 39 28.38 -11.05 5.53
C ASN A 39 27.71 -12.27 6.20
N GLY A 40 28.45 -13.39 6.42
CA GLY A 40 27.90 -14.60 7.00
C GLY A 40 26.94 -15.39 6.10
N LEU A 41 26.33 -16.46 6.64
CA LEU A 41 25.36 -17.31 5.93
C LEU A 41 23.99 -17.27 6.62
N ASP A 42 22.94 -17.29 5.81
CA ASP A 42 21.59 -17.42 6.35
C ASP A 42 21.41 -18.76 7.07
N THR A 43 20.77 -18.73 8.24
CA THR A 43 20.48 -19.93 9.03
C THR A 43 19.55 -20.91 8.30
N ALA A 44 18.70 -20.44 7.37
CA ALA A 44 17.91 -21.29 6.50
C ALA A 44 18.83 -22.07 5.52
N VAL A 45 19.78 -21.41 4.90
CA VAL A 45 20.78 -22.04 4.02
C VAL A 45 21.64 -23.04 4.77
N LEU A 46 22.06 -22.71 6.00
CA LEU A 46 22.79 -23.62 6.87
C LEU A 46 22.01 -24.91 7.18
N LYS A 47 20.69 -24.80 7.39
CA LYS A 47 19.81 -25.95 7.67
C LYS A 47 19.55 -26.79 6.42
N GLU A 48 19.20 -26.16 5.30
CA GLU A 48 18.76 -26.87 4.08
C GLU A 48 19.93 -27.42 3.26
N GLN A 49 20.94 -26.60 2.98
CA GLN A 49 22.06 -27.02 2.12
C GLN A 49 23.17 -27.77 2.89
N TYR A 50 23.43 -27.36 4.13
CA TYR A 50 24.50 -27.97 4.92
C TYR A 50 24.00 -28.95 5.97
N GLN A 51 22.68 -29.16 6.07
CA GLN A 51 22.02 -30.08 7.00
C GLN A 51 22.43 -29.84 8.47
N ILE A 52 22.54 -28.58 8.87
CA ILE A 52 22.92 -28.18 10.23
C ILE A 52 21.68 -28.05 11.10
N THR A 53 21.68 -28.72 12.25
CA THR A 53 20.56 -28.62 13.22
C THR A 53 20.63 -27.34 14.03
N THR A 54 19.45 -26.84 14.49
CA THR A 54 19.38 -25.68 15.37
C THR A 54 20.21 -25.84 16.64
N GLN A 55 20.25 -27.07 17.19
CA GLN A 55 21.04 -27.40 18.37
C GLN A 55 22.55 -27.21 18.13
N THR A 56 23.05 -27.54 16.94
CA THR A 56 24.46 -27.33 16.60
C THR A 56 24.82 -25.87 16.54
N ILE A 57 23.92 -25.04 15.97
CA ILE A 57 24.09 -23.58 15.89
C ILE A 57 24.13 -23.00 17.30
N GLN A 58 23.14 -23.32 18.15
CA GLN A 58 23.08 -22.83 19.54
C GLN A 58 24.27 -23.29 20.38
N ALA A 59 24.78 -24.48 20.15
CA ALA A 59 25.93 -25.00 20.89
C ALA A 59 27.22 -24.23 20.57
N LEU A 60 27.44 -23.82 19.31
CA LEU A 60 28.60 -23.01 18.91
C LEU A 60 28.43 -21.53 19.26
N GLU A 61 27.23 -21.03 19.30
CA GLU A 61 26.90 -19.69 19.76
C GLU A 61 27.20 -19.55 21.27
N LYS A 62 26.75 -20.51 22.10
CA LYS A 62 27.08 -20.56 23.54
C LYS A 62 28.58 -20.65 23.82
N GLN A 63 29.35 -21.16 22.90
CA GLN A 63 30.82 -21.22 23.00
C GLN A 63 31.52 -19.98 22.43
N ASN A 64 30.75 -18.96 22.02
CA ASN A 64 31.23 -17.74 21.37
C ASN A 64 32.12 -18.00 20.15
N VAL A 65 31.91 -19.14 19.44
CA VAL A 65 32.61 -19.47 18.19
C VAL A 65 31.92 -18.84 16.98
N ILE A 66 30.58 -18.74 17.05
CA ILE A 66 29.76 -18.08 16.06
C ILE A 66 28.83 -17.07 16.74
N THR A 67 28.42 -16.06 16.04
CA THR A 67 27.36 -15.14 16.42
C THR A 67 26.18 -15.33 15.47
N VAL A 68 24.98 -15.43 16.01
CA VAL A 68 23.74 -15.48 15.22
C VAL A 68 23.07 -14.12 15.33
N GLU A 69 23.17 -13.32 14.25
CA GLU A 69 22.40 -12.10 14.12
C GLU A 69 21.04 -12.44 13.53
N THR A 70 19.99 -12.15 14.24
CA THR A 70 18.64 -12.24 13.72
C THR A 70 18.41 -11.02 12.83
N GLN A 71 18.63 -11.15 11.53
CA GLN A 71 18.14 -10.16 10.57
C GLN A 71 16.63 -10.37 10.45
N GLU A 72 15.87 -9.39 10.83
CA GLU A 72 14.44 -9.36 10.55
C GLU A 72 14.27 -9.13 9.05
N LEU A 73 14.07 -10.21 8.29
CA LEU A 73 13.68 -10.14 6.88
C LEU A 73 12.18 -9.88 6.84
N TYR A 74 11.81 -8.63 6.61
CA TYR A 74 10.42 -8.29 6.37
C TYR A 74 9.93 -8.92 5.06
N ARG A 75 8.81 -9.58 5.13
CA ARG A 75 8.12 -10.11 3.96
C ARG A 75 7.50 -8.95 3.21
N ASN A 76 8.17 -8.48 2.16
CA ASN A 76 7.59 -7.43 1.32
C ASN A 76 6.65 -8.08 0.28
N PRO A 77 5.33 -7.82 0.35
CA PRO A 77 4.36 -8.41 -0.57
C PRO A 77 4.46 -7.88 -2.00
N VAL A 78 5.23 -6.84 -2.22
CA VAL A 78 5.40 -6.22 -3.55
C VAL A 78 6.86 -6.29 -3.96
N ARG A 79 7.13 -6.87 -5.15
CA ARG A 79 8.47 -6.83 -5.74
C ARG A 79 8.83 -5.39 -6.07
N GLU A 80 9.96 -4.93 -5.56
CA GLU A 80 10.49 -3.60 -5.82
C GLU A 80 10.73 -3.43 -7.32
N THR A 81 9.99 -2.52 -7.93
CA THR A 81 10.34 -1.96 -9.24
C THR A 81 11.14 -0.69 -8.99
N ALA A 82 12.22 -0.50 -9.73
CA ALA A 82 13.05 0.69 -9.59
C ALA A 82 12.20 1.97 -9.66
N PRO A 83 12.41 2.94 -8.76
CA PRO A 83 11.66 4.19 -8.79
C PRO A 83 11.91 4.92 -10.10
N GLY A 84 10.85 5.10 -10.88
CA GLY A 84 10.88 5.91 -12.08
C GLY A 84 10.58 7.37 -11.72
N GLN A 85 11.48 8.28 -12.05
CA GLN A 85 11.24 9.72 -11.90
C GLN A 85 10.33 10.25 -13.02
N GLU A 86 9.13 9.71 -13.18
CA GLU A 86 8.14 10.38 -14.03
C GLU A 86 7.66 11.66 -13.32
N ARG A 87 8.01 12.82 -13.87
CA ARG A 87 7.38 14.09 -13.47
C ARG A 87 5.92 14.02 -13.86
N LEU A 88 5.05 13.94 -12.86
CA LEU A 88 3.61 14.00 -13.06
C LEU A 88 3.26 15.44 -13.50
N ILE A 89 2.73 15.58 -14.70
CA ILE A 89 2.25 16.88 -15.20
C ILE A 89 0.79 17.00 -14.79
N LEU A 90 0.52 17.87 -13.83
CA LEU A 90 -0.84 18.20 -13.41
C LEU A 90 -1.48 19.16 -14.42
N ASN A 91 -2.76 18.98 -14.69
CA ASN A 91 -3.53 20.00 -15.39
C ASN A 91 -3.90 21.16 -14.43
N GLU A 92 -4.43 22.25 -14.99
CA GLU A 92 -4.75 23.47 -14.25
C GLU A 92 -5.66 23.23 -13.03
N ALA A 93 -6.72 22.43 -13.20
CA ALA A 93 -7.65 22.12 -12.11
C ALA A 93 -6.99 21.28 -11.01
N GLN A 94 -6.18 20.29 -11.38
CA GLN A 94 -5.41 19.48 -10.45
C GLN A 94 -4.38 20.34 -9.69
N GLN A 95 -3.66 21.20 -10.42
CA GLN A 95 -2.68 22.11 -9.82
C GLN A 95 -3.35 23.04 -8.83
N LYS A 96 -4.51 23.62 -9.18
CA LYS A 96 -5.29 24.50 -8.29
C LYS A 96 -5.70 23.74 -7.02
N ALA A 97 -6.24 22.55 -7.13
CA ALA A 97 -6.67 21.73 -5.99
C ALA A 97 -5.51 21.36 -5.06
N VAL A 98 -4.37 20.95 -5.62
CA VAL A 98 -3.16 20.63 -4.85
C VAL A 98 -2.58 21.86 -4.18
N THR A 99 -2.47 22.98 -4.90
CA THR A 99 -1.95 24.24 -4.33
C THR A 99 -2.83 24.73 -3.19
N GLN A 100 -4.17 24.69 -3.35
CA GLN A 100 -5.10 25.06 -2.30
C GLN A 100 -4.93 24.18 -1.05
N PHE A 101 -4.83 22.86 -1.23
CA PHE A 101 -4.55 21.94 -0.13
C PHE A 101 -3.24 22.30 0.57
N CYS A 102 -2.13 22.41 -0.17
CA CYS A 102 -0.82 22.68 0.41
C CYS A 102 -0.80 24.00 1.20
N THR A 103 -1.35 25.08 0.63
CA THR A 103 -1.43 26.37 1.28
C THR A 103 -2.21 26.32 2.60
N GLN A 104 -3.37 25.67 2.59
CA GLN A 104 -4.20 25.53 3.78
C GLN A 104 -3.56 24.60 4.82
N TYR A 105 -2.94 23.51 4.35
CA TYR A 105 -2.24 22.56 5.22
C TYR A 105 -1.08 23.21 5.94
N ASP A 106 -0.27 24.03 5.24
CA ASP A 106 0.88 24.77 5.80
C ASP A 106 0.43 25.89 6.74
N ALA A 107 -0.73 26.49 6.47
CA ALA A 107 -1.37 27.45 7.38
C ALA A 107 -1.92 26.82 8.66
N GLY A 108 -1.82 25.48 8.81
CA GLY A 108 -2.31 24.76 9.99
C GLY A 108 -3.79 24.42 9.94
N GLU A 109 -4.48 24.63 8.82
CA GLU A 109 -5.85 24.18 8.67
C GLU A 109 -5.91 22.64 8.70
N ARG A 110 -6.85 22.10 9.49
CA ARG A 110 -7.06 20.65 9.63
C ARG A 110 -8.54 20.25 9.42
N LYS A 111 -9.30 21.18 8.86
CA LYS A 111 -10.64 20.90 8.35
C LYS A 111 -10.53 19.88 7.21
N PRO A 112 -11.35 18.83 7.20
CA PRO A 112 -11.28 17.84 6.14
C PRO A 112 -11.47 18.45 4.75
N TRP A 113 -10.79 17.92 3.76
CA TRP A 113 -10.97 18.27 2.36
C TRP A 113 -11.80 17.22 1.64
N LEU A 114 -12.71 17.64 0.78
CA LEU A 114 -13.43 16.77 -0.16
C LEU A 114 -12.91 17.05 -1.58
N LEU A 115 -12.12 16.11 -2.12
CA LEU A 115 -11.69 16.15 -3.52
C LEU A 115 -12.76 15.52 -4.39
N TYR A 116 -13.66 16.36 -4.90
CA TYR A 116 -14.74 15.97 -5.81
C TYR A 116 -14.26 16.02 -7.25
N GLY A 117 -14.17 14.88 -7.89
CA GLY A 117 -13.67 14.81 -9.27
C GLY A 117 -14.27 13.68 -10.05
N VAL A 118 -14.72 13.96 -11.28
CA VAL A 118 -15.30 12.94 -12.16
C VAL A 118 -14.37 11.75 -12.36
N THR A 119 -14.92 10.60 -12.70
CA THR A 119 -14.12 9.40 -12.99
C THR A 119 -13.10 9.71 -14.08
N GLY A 120 -11.82 9.37 -13.82
CA GLY A 120 -10.73 9.70 -14.76
C GLY A 120 -10.25 11.15 -14.69
N SER A 121 -10.66 11.95 -13.68
CA SER A 121 -10.12 13.31 -13.45
C SER A 121 -8.69 13.34 -12.92
N GLY A 122 -8.13 12.18 -12.56
CA GLY A 122 -6.77 12.06 -12.04
C GLY A 122 -6.64 12.36 -10.54
N LYS A 123 -7.67 12.08 -9.73
CA LYS A 123 -7.62 12.21 -8.26
C LYS A 123 -6.36 11.60 -7.65
N THR A 124 -5.94 10.42 -8.13
CA THR A 124 -4.75 9.73 -7.64
C THR A 124 -3.47 10.57 -7.83
N LEU A 125 -3.36 11.36 -8.91
CA LEU A 125 -2.22 12.26 -9.11
C LEU A 125 -2.21 13.36 -8.05
N CYS A 126 -3.36 13.94 -7.75
CA CYS A 126 -3.48 14.93 -6.68
C CYS A 126 -3.08 14.32 -5.33
N TYR A 127 -3.50 13.08 -5.03
CA TYR A 127 -3.09 12.39 -3.80
C TYR A 127 -1.57 12.23 -3.71
N ILE A 128 -0.93 11.82 -4.80
CA ILE A 128 0.54 11.66 -4.84
C ILE A 128 1.24 12.98 -4.52
N GLU A 129 0.81 14.09 -5.10
CA GLU A 129 1.41 15.40 -4.84
C GLU A 129 1.15 15.89 -3.41
N MET A 130 -0.08 15.70 -2.88
CA MET A 130 -0.40 16.02 -1.49
C MET A 130 0.44 15.20 -0.51
N ILE A 131 0.62 13.90 -0.77
CA ILE A 131 1.49 13.03 0.03
C ILE A 131 2.93 13.48 -0.06
N GLN A 132 3.43 13.79 -1.25
CA GLN A 132 4.78 14.29 -1.46
C GLN A 132 5.04 15.54 -0.61
N HIS A 133 4.09 16.47 -0.60
CA HIS A 133 4.18 17.69 0.19
C HIS A 133 4.28 17.41 1.70
N VAL A 134 3.46 16.49 2.20
CA VAL A 134 3.42 16.13 3.61
C VAL A 134 4.63 15.31 4.04
N THR A 135 5.06 14.37 3.20
CA THR A 135 6.23 13.52 3.50
C THR A 135 7.55 14.29 3.40
N ALA A 136 7.64 15.31 2.55
CA ALA A 136 8.78 16.22 2.51
C ALA A 136 8.97 17.00 3.83
N GLN A 137 7.93 17.14 4.65
CA GLN A 137 7.98 17.72 6.00
C GLN A 137 8.31 16.67 7.09
N GLY A 138 8.74 15.46 6.72
CA GLY A 138 9.07 14.38 7.64
C GLY A 138 7.83 13.71 8.28
N LYS A 139 6.64 13.93 7.74
CA LYS A 139 5.40 13.32 8.22
C LYS A 139 5.05 12.07 7.42
N GLN A 140 4.09 11.30 7.93
CA GLN A 140 3.67 10.02 7.39
C GLN A 140 2.23 10.11 6.87
N ALA A 141 1.87 9.25 5.90
CA ALA A 141 0.56 9.25 5.27
C ALA A 141 -0.09 7.87 5.22
N ILE A 142 -1.40 7.82 5.41
CA ILE A 142 -2.23 6.64 5.20
C ILE A 142 -3.12 6.89 3.98
N VAL A 143 -3.19 5.92 3.07
CA VAL A 143 -4.07 5.96 1.91
C VAL A 143 -5.03 4.79 1.98
N LEU A 144 -6.29 5.07 2.22
CA LEU A 144 -7.35 4.08 2.24
C LEU A 144 -7.94 3.93 0.84
N ILE A 145 -7.90 2.71 0.33
CA ILE A 145 -8.46 2.34 -0.97
C ILE A 145 -9.32 1.09 -0.76
N PRO A 146 -10.56 1.05 -1.28
CA PRO A 146 -11.37 -0.16 -1.23
C PRO A 146 -10.64 -1.35 -1.87
N GLU A 147 -10.76 -2.55 -1.30
CA GLU A 147 -10.03 -3.73 -1.82
C GLU A 147 -10.27 -3.99 -3.30
N ILE A 148 -11.48 -3.74 -3.78
CA ILE A 148 -11.84 -3.88 -5.19
C ILE A 148 -11.06 -2.91 -6.10
N ALA A 149 -10.70 -1.75 -5.58
CA ALA A 149 -9.95 -0.72 -6.31
C ALA A 149 -8.43 -0.80 -6.05
N LEU A 150 -8.00 -1.63 -5.08
CA LEU A 150 -6.60 -1.84 -4.72
C LEU A 150 -5.91 -2.77 -5.74
N THR A 151 -5.84 -2.31 -6.99
CA THR A 151 -5.20 -3.05 -8.07
C THR A 151 -3.68 -2.88 -8.05
N PHE A 152 -2.97 -3.82 -8.68
CA PHE A 152 -1.52 -3.71 -8.87
C PHE A 152 -1.12 -2.37 -9.54
N GLN A 153 -1.88 -1.92 -10.54
CA GLN A 153 -1.61 -0.65 -11.23
C GLN A 153 -1.74 0.56 -10.31
N THR A 154 -2.75 0.57 -9.44
CA THR A 154 -2.94 1.67 -8.47
C THR A 154 -1.76 1.73 -7.52
N VAL A 155 -1.38 0.61 -6.92
CA VAL A 155 -0.26 0.51 -5.99
C VAL A 155 1.06 0.87 -6.68
N GLN A 156 1.29 0.40 -7.91
CA GLN A 156 2.50 0.67 -8.67
C GLN A 156 2.74 2.17 -8.94
N ARG A 157 1.69 2.98 -9.07
CA ARG A 157 1.81 4.45 -9.21
C ARG A 157 2.49 5.07 -7.99
N PHE A 158 2.12 4.62 -6.78
CA PHE A 158 2.75 5.10 -5.55
C PHE A 158 4.20 4.57 -5.42
N TYR A 159 4.44 3.29 -5.74
CA TYR A 159 5.80 2.73 -5.72
C TYR A 159 6.75 3.45 -6.67
N ARG A 160 6.30 3.80 -7.88
CA ARG A 160 7.11 4.58 -8.83
C ARG A 160 7.55 5.93 -8.29
N ARG A 161 6.72 6.56 -7.46
CA ARG A 161 7.02 7.89 -6.89
C ARG A 161 7.82 7.82 -5.60
N PHE A 162 7.48 6.91 -4.71
CA PHE A 162 7.97 6.88 -3.34
C PHE A 162 8.88 5.68 -3.03
N GLY A 163 8.99 4.72 -3.93
CA GLY A 163 9.88 3.56 -3.78
C GLY A 163 9.61 2.75 -2.52
N SER A 164 10.67 2.43 -1.79
CA SER A 164 10.64 1.62 -0.57
C SER A 164 9.92 2.26 0.62
N GLN A 165 9.61 3.57 0.55
CA GLN A 165 8.83 4.26 1.58
C GLN A 165 7.36 3.85 1.62
N VAL A 166 6.87 3.12 0.60
CA VAL A 166 5.50 2.64 0.50
C VAL A 166 5.40 1.23 1.05
N SER A 167 4.37 0.98 1.84
CA SER A 167 3.92 -0.36 2.21
C SER A 167 2.44 -0.52 1.90
N VAL A 168 2.02 -1.78 1.70
CA VAL A 168 0.64 -2.11 1.35
C VAL A 168 0.09 -3.15 2.30
N LEU A 169 -1.14 -2.93 2.76
CA LEU A 169 -1.95 -3.95 3.47
C LEU A 169 -3.07 -4.43 2.55
N HIS A 170 -3.37 -5.72 2.59
CA HIS A 170 -4.52 -6.32 1.91
C HIS A 170 -5.02 -7.56 2.67
N SER A 171 -6.23 -8.02 2.37
CA SER A 171 -6.89 -9.13 3.10
C SER A 171 -6.16 -10.47 3.00
N ARG A 172 -5.44 -10.70 1.89
CA ARG A 172 -4.71 -11.96 1.63
C ARG A 172 -3.40 -12.09 2.42
N MET A 173 -2.97 -11.04 3.12
CA MET A 173 -1.75 -11.09 3.94
C MET A 173 -1.97 -11.96 5.17
N SER A 174 -0.97 -12.79 5.48
CA SER A 174 -0.89 -13.52 6.74
C SER A 174 -0.77 -12.54 7.92
N LYS A 175 -1.06 -13.03 9.13
CA LYS A 175 -0.88 -12.24 10.35
C LYS A 175 0.57 -11.77 10.54
N GLY A 176 1.55 -12.63 10.18
CA GLY A 176 2.97 -12.30 10.27
C GLY A 176 3.39 -11.19 9.29
N GLU A 177 2.97 -11.29 8.00
CA GLU A 177 3.25 -10.24 7.02
C GLU A 177 2.66 -8.90 7.43
N ARG A 178 1.43 -8.89 7.96
CA ARG A 178 0.79 -7.66 8.47
C ARG A 178 1.53 -7.08 9.66
N TYR A 179 1.97 -7.93 10.58
CA TYR A 179 2.77 -7.53 11.74
C TYR A 179 4.10 -6.91 11.31
N ASP A 180 4.80 -7.51 10.34
CA ASP A 180 6.05 -6.99 9.78
C ASP A 180 5.86 -5.56 9.22
N GLN A 181 4.76 -5.30 8.49
CA GLN A 181 4.49 -3.96 7.97
C GLN A 181 4.20 -2.95 9.09
N PHE A 182 3.52 -3.35 10.15
CA PHE A 182 3.30 -2.49 11.30
C PHE A 182 4.58 -2.18 12.07
N LEU A 183 5.49 -3.14 12.22
CA LEU A 183 6.81 -2.90 12.80
C LEU A 183 7.63 -1.89 11.97
N ARG A 184 7.63 -2.04 10.65
CA ARG A 184 8.28 -1.09 9.73
C ARG A 184 7.71 0.32 9.88
N ALA A 185 6.39 0.44 10.03
CA ALA A 185 5.73 1.72 10.26
C ALA A 185 6.15 2.36 11.59
N MET A 186 6.17 1.57 12.67
CA MET A 186 6.60 2.03 14.01
C MET A 186 8.06 2.47 14.04
N ARG A 187 8.93 1.81 13.30
CA ARG A 187 10.37 2.12 13.20
C ARG A 187 10.67 3.27 12.26
N GLY A 188 9.67 3.81 11.55
CA GLY A 188 9.86 4.88 10.58
C GLY A 188 10.56 4.45 9.29
N GLU A 189 10.62 3.14 9.01
CA GLU A 189 11.22 2.58 7.79
C GLU A 189 10.33 2.83 6.56
N ILE A 190 9.05 3.09 6.78
CA ILE A 190 8.08 3.48 5.75
C ILE A 190 7.37 4.77 6.15
N SER A 191 7.04 5.58 5.16
CA SER A 191 6.32 6.84 5.34
C SER A 191 4.88 6.79 4.84
N ILE A 192 4.53 5.78 4.04
CA ILE A 192 3.22 5.66 3.39
C ILE A 192 2.68 4.25 3.56
N MET A 193 1.46 4.16 4.09
CA MET A 193 0.71 2.90 4.17
C MET A 193 -0.51 2.98 3.27
N ILE A 194 -0.65 2.03 2.34
CA ILE A 194 -1.81 1.91 1.46
C ILE A 194 -2.59 0.65 1.83
N GLY A 195 -3.90 0.73 1.86
CA GLY A 195 -4.70 -0.47 2.10
C GLY A 195 -6.18 -0.19 2.32
N PRO A 196 -6.96 -1.22 2.67
CA PRO A 196 -8.36 -1.09 2.98
C PRO A 196 -8.56 -0.40 4.33
N ARG A 197 -9.80 -0.31 4.80
CA ARG A 197 -10.14 0.34 6.09
C ARG A 197 -9.25 -0.03 7.27
N SER A 198 -8.70 -1.26 7.29
CA SER A 198 -7.80 -1.71 8.38
C SER A 198 -6.44 -1.02 8.38
N ALA A 199 -6.01 -0.45 7.27
CA ALA A 199 -4.78 0.32 7.18
C ALA A 199 -4.83 1.61 8.01
N LEU A 200 -6.03 2.08 8.36
CA LEU A 200 -6.24 3.24 9.22
C LEU A 200 -5.57 3.11 10.60
N PHE A 201 -5.38 1.88 11.07
CA PHE A 201 -4.75 1.58 12.36
C PHE A 201 -3.25 1.34 12.27
N THR A 202 -2.61 1.78 11.20
CA THR A 202 -1.15 1.74 11.08
C THR A 202 -0.52 2.58 12.19
N PRO A 203 0.41 2.01 12.99
CA PRO A 203 0.98 2.70 14.15
C PRO A 203 2.08 3.69 13.75
N PHE A 204 1.73 4.68 12.96
CA PHE A 204 2.63 5.77 12.60
C PHE A 204 2.85 6.71 13.78
N THR A 205 4.10 7.11 14.00
CA THR A 205 4.50 8.00 15.11
C THR A 205 4.34 9.48 14.77
N ASN A 206 4.36 9.82 13.48
CA ASN A 206 4.25 11.21 12.98
C ASN A 206 3.25 11.30 11.81
N LEU A 207 2.02 10.85 12.06
CA LEU A 207 0.97 10.87 11.05
C LEU A 207 0.61 12.31 10.69
N GLY A 208 0.71 12.65 9.39
CA GLY A 208 0.41 13.98 8.86
C GLY A 208 -0.80 14.02 7.92
N LEU A 209 -1.14 12.90 7.27
CA LEU A 209 -2.20 12.90 6.27
C LEU A 209 -2.92 11.54 6.23
N ILE A 210 -4.24 11.57 6.15
CA ILE A 210 -5.08 10.43 5.82
C ILE A 210 -5.83 10.75 4.54
N ILE A 211 -5.68 9.91 3.52
CA ILE A 211 -6.46 9.98 2.29
C ILE A 211 -7.42 8.80 2.26
N MET A 212 -8.66 9.04 1.91
CA MET A 212 -9.67 8.01 1.71
C MET A 212 -10.23 8.16 0.29
N ASP A 213 -9.84 7.25 -0.60
CA ASP A 213 -10.35 7.22 -1.97
C ASP A 213 -11.70 6.50 -2.02
N GLU A 214 -12.56 6.92 -2.95
CA GLU A 214 -13.96 6.46 -3.09
C GLU A 214 -14.70 6.41 -1.73
N GLU A 215 -14.74 7.56 -1.03
CA GLU A 215 -15.22 7.68 0.35
C GLU A 215 -16.66 7.19 0.55
N HIS A 216 -17.46 7.13 -0.52
CA HIS A 216 -18.85 6.68 -0.53
C HIS A 216 -18.99 5.14 -0.42
N GLU A 217 -17.89 4.40 -0.59
CA GLU A 217 -17.92 2.93 -0.62
C GLU A 217 -18.35 2.32 0.71
N GLY A 218 -19.37 1.44 0.64
CA GLY A 218 -19.90 0.73 1.81
C GLY A 218 -18.85 -0.14 2.53
N ALA A 219 -17.79 -0.55 1.84
CA ALA A 219 -16.68 -1.31 2.43
C ALA A 219 -15.96 -0.59 3.57
N TYR A 220 -16.12 0.73 3.70
CA TYR A 220 -15.57 1.51 4.81
C TYR A 220 -16.33 1.37 6.12
N LYS A 221 -17.52 0.80 6.11
CA LYS A 221 -18.25 0.42 7.31
C LYS A 221 -17.87 -0.98 7.75
N SER A 222 -17.48 -1.16 9.01
CA SER A 222 -17.22 -2.47 9.59
C SER A 222 -18.50 -3.11 10.10
N GLU A 223 -18.89 -4.25 9.52
CA GLU A 223 -20.03 -5.05 9.99
C GLU A 223 -19.65 -5.94 11.18
N GLN A 224 -18.38 -6.29 11.30
CA GLN A 224 -17.84 -7.09 12.40
C GLN A 224 -17.38 -6.19 13.56
N ALA A 225 -17.41 -6.72 14.77
CA ALA A 225 -16.88 -6.02 15.94
C ALA A 225 -15.33 -5.90 15.86
N PRO A 226 -14.78 -4.72 16.23
CA PRO A 226 -15.47 -3.50 16.59
C PRO A 226 -16.15 -2.84 15.38
N ARG A 227 -17.41 -2.49 15.51
CA ARG A 227 -18.16 -1.82 14.44
C ARG A 227 -17.79 -0.34 14.40
N TYR A 228 -17.19 0.10 13.29
CA TYR A 228 -16.81 1.49 13.06
C TYR A 228 -17.01 1.88 11.60
N HIS A 229 -17.08 3.16 11.34
CA HIS A 229 -17.03 3.72 9.99
C HIS A 229 -15.67 4.39 9.79
N ALA A 230 -14.92 3.98 8.76
CA ALA A 230 -13.55 4.47 8.56
C ALA A 230 -13.46 5.99 8.37
N ARG A 231 -14.47 6.63 7.75
CA ARG A 231 -14.54 8.09 7.58
C ARG A 231 -14.53 8.82 8.93
N GLU A 232 -15.43 8.45 9.83
CA GLU A 232 -15.54 9.10 11.14
C GLU A 232 -14.29 8.82 11.98
N THR A 233 -13.80 7.58 11.92
CA THR A 233 -12.58 7.18 12.63
C THR A 233 -11.35 7.92 12.09
N ALA A 234 -11.24 8.12 10.76
CA ALA A 234 -10.15 8.87 10.14
C ALA A 234 -10.12 10.33 10.64
N VAL A 235 -11.29 10.99 10.70
CA VAL A 235 -11.38 12.36 11.23
C VAL A 235 -10.97 12.41 12.70
N HIS A 236 -11.37 11.40 13.48
CA HIS A 236 -11.03 11.34 14.90
C HIS A 236 -9.51 11.15 15.11
N ILE A 237 -8.91 10.17 14.43
CA ILE A 237 -7.46 9.92 14.48
C ILE A 237 -6.69 11.15 14.01
N ALA A 238 -7.08 11.74 12.89
CA ALA A 238 -6.44 12.93 12.36
C ALA A 238 -6.45 14.10 13.36
N LYS A 239 -7.59 14.30 14.04
CA LYS A 239 -7.71 15.32 15.09
C LYS A 239 -6.76 15.05 16.27
N MET A 240 -6.62 13.79 16.67
CA MET A 240 -5.69 13.40 17.76
C MET A 240 -4.23 13.61 17.38
N CYS A 241 -3.86 13.37 16.11
CA CYS A 241 -2.49 13.46 15.62
C CYS A 241 -2.13 14.82 15.02
N GLY A 242 -3.08 15.76 14.89
CA GLY A 242 -2.87 17.01 14.15
C GLY A 242 -2.71 16.80 12.64
N ALA A 243 -3.20 15.68 12.10
CA ALA A 243 -3.11 15.32 10.69
C ALA A 243 -4.24 15.93 9.85
N GLY A 244 -4.03 16.02 8.53
CA GLY A 244 -5.08 16.35 7.56
C GLY A 244 -5.87 15.12 7.14
N VAL A 245 -7.11 15.33 6.65
CA VAL A 245 -7.92 14.27 6.03
C VAL A 245 -8.41 14.72 4.66
N VAL A 246 -8.20 13.91 3.64
CA VAL A 246 -8.72 14.14 2.29
C VAL A 246 -9.65 12.99 1.91
N PHE A 247 -10.89 13.31 1.64
CA PHE A 247 -11.88 12.40 1.07
C PHE A 247 -11.94 12.59 -0.43
N GLY A 248 -11.80 11.53 -1.20
CA GLY A 248 -11.90 11.59 -2.65
C GLY A 248 -13.05 10.76 -3.17
N SER A 249 -13.81 11.33 -4.09
CA SER A 249 -14.88 10.61 -4.76
C SER A 249 -15.31 11.27 -6.07
N ALA A 250 -15.79 10.46 -7.02
CA ALA A 250 -16.52 10.94 -8.19
C ALA A 250 -18.01 11.13 -7.88
N THR A 251 -18.51 10.39 -6.90
CA THR A 251 -19.90 10.34 -6.46
C THR A 251 -19.94 10.41 -4.93
N PRO A 252 -19.57 11.56 -4.34
CA PRO A 252 -19.47 11.69 -2.90
C PRO A 252 -20.80 11.33 -2.21
N SER A 253 -20.69 10.79 -1.00
CA SER A 253 -21.88 10.54 -0.17
C SER A 253 -22.63 11.85 0.09
N VAL A 254 -23.93 11.74 0.28
CA VAL A 254 -24.78 12.92 0.57
C VAL A 254 -24.27 13.68 1.79
N GLU A 255 -23.82 12.95 2.81
CA GLU A 255 -23.26 13.51 4.03
C GLU A 255 -21.97 14.30 3.78
N ALA A 256 -21.02 13.73 3.04
CA ALA A 256 -19.75 14.39 2.74
C ALA A 256 -19.98 15.65 1.88
N PHE A 257 -20.83 15.56 0.87
CA PHE A 257 -21.18 16.69 0.02
C PHE A 257 -21.92 17.78 0.77
N TYR A 258 -22.87 17.40 1.64
CA TYR A 258 -23.58 18.35 2.50
C TYR A 258 -22.64 19.09 3.45
N ARG A 259 -21.71 18.37 4.10
CA ARG A 259 -20.68 18.97 4.95
C ARG A 259 -19.78 19.94 4.17
N ALA A 260 -19.45 19.63 2.92
CA ALA A 260 -18.70 20.54 2.06
C ALA A 260 -19.52 21.80 1.72
N LYS A 261 -20.81 21.67 1.43
CA LYS A 261 -21.73 22.80 1.19
C LYS A 261 -21.92 23.66 2.44
N LYS A 262 -21.90 23.07 3.62
CA LYS A 262 -21.95 23.77 4.92
C LYS A 262 -20.59 24.34 5.34
N ASN A 263 -19.58 24.21 4.52
CA ASN A 263 -18.24 24.69 4.81
C ASN A 263 -17.55 23.98 6.00
N GLU A 264 -18.06 22.80 6.39
CA GLU A 264 -17.42 21.91 7.37
C GLU A 264 -16.26 21.14 6.74
N TYR A 265 -16.32 20.87 5.43
CA TYR A 265 -15.23 20.35 4.61
C TYR A 265 -14.83 21.42 3.59
N THR A 266 -13.55 21.46 3.23
CA THR A 266 -13.08 22.28 2.11
C THR A 266 -13.31 21.53 0.80
N LEU A 267 -14.07 22.10 -0.13
CA LEU A 267 -14.34 21.50 -1.42
C LEU A 267 -13.19 21.80 -2.39
N LEU A 268 -12.60 20.74 -2.95
CA LEU A 268 -11.63 20.77 -4.06
C LEU A 268 -12.27 20.11 -5.27
N GLU A 269 -12.35 20.81 -6.40
CA GLU A 269 -13.11 20.33 -7.56
C GLU A 269 -12.22 20.01 -8.76
N LEU A 270 -12.46 18.84 -9.37
CA LEU A 270 -11.84 18.40 -10.62
C LEU A 270 -12.95 18.11 -11.65
N PRO A 271 -13.49 19.15 -12.33
CA PRO A 271 -14.71 19.04 -13.10
C PRO A 271 -14.54 18.31 -14.44
N ARG A 272 -13.28 18.10 -14.88
CA ARG A 272 -12.99 17.51 -16.20
C ARG A 272 -12.15 16.25 -16.07
N ARG A 273 -12.29 15.34 -17.01
CA ARG A 273 -11.37 14.20 -17.15
C ARG A 273 -9.97 14.68 -17.50
N ALA A 274 -8.96 13.97 -17.03
CA ALA A 274 -7.56 14.24 -17.37
C ALA A 274 -7.28 13.90 -18.85
N SER A 275 -7.98 12.87 -19.39
CA SER A 275 -7.89 12.47 -20.80
C SER A 275 -9.23 11.92 -21.27
N GLY A 276 -9.51 12.14 -22.57
CA GLY A 276 -10.71 11.62 -23.25
C GLY A 276 -11.99 12.42 -22.96
N THR A 277 -13.01 12.11 -23.76
CA THR A 277 -14.36 12.65 -23.62
C THR A 277 -15.24 11.70 -22.82
N LEU A 278 -16.32 12.22 -22.25
CA LEU A 278 -17.35 11.36 -21.64
C LEU A 278 -18.00 10.50 -22.74
N PRO A 279 -18.29 9.22 -22.46
CA PRO A 279 -18.99 8.37 -23.41
C PRO A 279 -20.41 8.90 -23.64
N ALA A 280 -20.93 8.68 -24.84
CA ALA A 280 -22.33 8.96 -25.12
C ALA A 280 -23.21 7.97 -24.35
N VAL A 281 -24.17 8.49 -23.62
CA VAL A 281 -25.15 7.70 -22.87
C VAL A 281 -26.50 7.76 -23.58
N TYR A 282 -27.06 6.60 -23.84
CA TYR A 282 -28.39 6.48 -24.46
C TYR A 282 -29.34 5.81 -23.48
N THR A 283 -30.45 6.45 -23.19
CA THR A 283 -31.53 5.89 -22.37
C THR A 283 -32.57 5.25 -23.31
N VAL A 284 -32.97 4.01 -23.00
CA VAL A 284 -34.01 3.29 -23.74
C VAL A 284 -35.12 2.90 -22.77
N ASP A 285 -36.36 3.28 -23.05
CA ASP A 285 -37.51 2.84 -22.26
C ASP A 285 -37.92 1.43 -22.69
N LEU A 286 -37.66 0.46 -21.81
CA LEU A 286 -37.99 -0.95 -22.06
C LEU A 286 -39.51 -1.21 -22.16
N ARG A 287 -40.35 -0.32 -21.66
CA ARG A 287 -41.82 -0.41 -21.80
C ARG A 287 -42.22 -0.18 -23.27
N GLU A 288 -41.58 0.77 -23.96
CA GLU A 288 -41.79 1.00 -25.39
C GLU A 288 -41.24 -0.17 -26.22
N GLU A 289 -40.09 -0.70 -25.85
CA GLU A 289 -39.54 -1.91 -26.49
C GLU A 289 -40.51 -3.10 -26.39
N LEU A 290 -41.13 -3.29 -25.20
CA LEU A 290 -42.12 -4.35 -24.99
C LEU A 290 -43.39 -4.13 -25.83
N LYS A 291 -43.90 -2.89 -25.93
CA LYS A 291 -45.04 -2.55 -26.80
C LYS A 291 -44.73 -2.83 -28.28
N CYS A 292 -43.50 -2.61 -28.72
CA CYS A 292 -43.01 -2.92 -30.04
C CYS A 292 -42.66 -4.40 -30.26
N GLY A 293 -43.01 -5.28 -29.30
CA GLY A 293 -42.84 -6.74 -29.41
C GLY A 293 -41.47 -7.25 -28.97
N ASN A 294 -40.58 -6.43 -28.48
CA ASN A 294 -39.31 -6.91 -27.88
C ASN A 294 -39.54 -7.43 -26.46
N ARG A 295 -39.54 -8.74 -26.28
CA ARG A 295 -39.67 -9.40 -24.97
C ARG A 295 -38.33 -9.78 -24.33
N SER A 296 -37.22 -9.35 -24.94
CA SER A 296 -35.89 -9.61 -24.38
C SER A 296 -35.61 -8.69 -23.20
N VAL A 297 -34.76 -9.16 -22.27
CA VAL A 297 -34.21 -8.31 -21.18
C VAL A 297 -33.26 -7.22 -21.71
N PHE A 298 -32.81 -7.34 -22.96
CA PHE A 298 -32.00 -6.35 -23.64
C PHE A 298 -32.82 -5.57 -24.65
N SER A 299 -32.64 -4.24 -24.69
CA SER A 299 -33.21 -3.44 -25.77
C SER A 299 -32.60 -3.81 -27.13
N ARG A 300 -33.32 -3.59 -28.21
CA ARG A 300 -32.80 -3.81 -29.59
C ARG A 300 -31.50 -3.03 -29.81
N ARG A 301 -31.46 -1.80 -29.32
CA ARG A 301 -30.27 -0.94 -29.40
C ARG A 301 -29.08 -1.55 -28.69
N LEU A 302 -29.27 -2.11 -27.50
CA LEU A 302 -28.20 -2.78 -26.74
C LEU A 302 -27.73 -4.05 -27.46
N GLN A 303 -28.66 -4.85 -27.98
CA GLN A 303 -28.31 -6.05 -28.74
C GLN A 303 -27.46 -5.72 -29.97
N GLU A 304 -27.84 -4.71 -30.75
CA GLU A 304 -27.05 -4.23 -31.90
C GLU A 304 -25.65 -3.79 -31.49
N LEU A 305 -25.53 -3.03 -30.40
CA LEU A 305 -24.22 -2.59 -29.89
C LEU A 305 -23.36 -3.76 -29.44
N ILE A 306 -23.94 -4.73 -28.73
CA ILE A 306 -23.25 -5.94 -28.30
C ILE A 306 -22.72 -6.72 -29.48
N GLN A 307 -23.59 -7.01 -30.48
CA GLN A 307 -23.21 -7.74 -31.69
C GLN A 307 -22.08 -7.04 -32.46
N ARG A 308 -22.21 -5.72 -32.60
CA ARG A 308 -21.21 -4.91 -33.32
C ARG A 308 -19.84 -4.95 -32.62
N ARG A 309 -19.80 -4.86 -31.25
CA ARG A 309 -18.56 -4.88 -30.49
C ARG A 309 -17.93 -6.27 -30.43
N LEU A 310 -18.76 -7.31 -30.35
CA LEU A 310 -18.29 -8.70 -30.44
C LEU A 310 -17.67 -9.00 -31.80
N ALA A 311 -18.32 -8.55 -32.89
CA ALA A 311 -17.77 -8.69 -34.24
C ALA A 311 -16.43 -7.95 -34.42
N ALA A 312 -16.25 -6.83 -33.71
CA ALA A 312 -14.99 -6.07 -33.69
C ALA A 312 -13.95 -6.67 -32.70
N LYS A 313 -14.26 -7.78 -32.02
CA LYS A 313 -13.43 -8.40 -30.97
C LYS A 313 -13.07 -7.44 -29.81
N GLU A 314 -13.95 -6.51 -29.51
CA GLU A 314 -13.82 -5.57 -28.38
C GLU A 314 -14.45 -6.16 -27.12
N GLN A 315 -14.04 -5.66 -25.97
CA GLN A 315 -14.59 -6.03 -24.66
C GLN A 315 -15.91 -5.27 -24.40
N ILE A 316 -16.81 -5.96 -23.71
CA ILE A 316 -18.11 -5.42 -23.28
C ILE A 316 -18.20 -5.60 -21.77
N ILE A 317 -18.58 -4.56 -21.07
CA ILE A 317 -18.72 -4.53 -19.60
C ILE A 317 -20.18 -4.27 -19.26
#